data_9a2740df39c208b81bd2ed0d920a7926
#
_entry.id   9a2740df39c208b81bd2ed0d920a7926
#
_cell.length_a   1.000
_cell.length_b   1.000
_cell.length_c   1.000
_cell.angle_alpha   90.00
_cell.angle_beta   90.00
_cell.angle_gamma   90.00
#
_symmetry.space_group_name_H-M   'P 1'
#
loop_
_entity.id
_entity.type
_entity.pdbx_description
1 polymer ?
#
loop_
_entity_poly.entity_id
_entity_poly.type
_entity_poly.pdbx_seq_one_letter_code
_entity_poly.pdbx_strand_id
1 'polypeptide(L)'
;MVLSKGIKKAALALCIFAFILSALPAPNLAAEPASQTVRVKLSTNNATAIAVSVKGEYFIRECGLVLPSGTLTLRSNFNGTISAVHSTYGELYSGDTVSLMRTDMQPSAGYLSFNSRRYLGHLYARALSSGYIQLVNEVPVAHYLYGVVAYEMNNLYPLDALKAQAIAAKSYVLSIIAEKPNASYHIGDTSADQVYKGYNSSYTNVIEAVDSTISEVLTVNGRILTAYYSASNGGETTVPSTAWPSKKISDAGFAVALDPYDTANSLSLKETVTIPINGPGQISQQLYDSS
;
A
#
# COMPACT_ATOMS: atom_id res chain seq x y z
N MET A 1 12.23 -0.32 -71.65
CA MET A 1 12.80 -0.06 -70.32
C MET A 1 12.03 -0.91 -69.31
N VAL A 2 12.59 -2.10 -69.02
CA VAL A 2 11.91 -3.11 -68.18
C VAL A 2 12.43 -2.96 -66.76
N LEU A 3 11.65 -2.34 -65.90
CA LEU A 3 11.92 -2.31 -64.46
C LEU A 3 11.53 -3.63 -63.86
N SER A 4 12.50 -4.34 -63.29
CA SER A 4 12.45 -5.75 -62.87
C SER A 4 11.35 -6.02 -61.86
N LYS A 5 10.60 -7.11 -62.10
CA LYS A 5 9.56 -7.67 -61.18
C LYS A 5 10.04 -7.96 -59.76
N GLY A 6 11.38 -7.93 -59.49
CA GLY A 6 11.99 -8.20 -58.19
C GLY A 6 11.78 -7.06 -57.19
N ILE A 7 11.82 -5.78 -57.63
CA ILE A 7 11.72 -4.61 -56.73
C ILE A 7 10.31 -4.48 -56.13
N LYS A 8 9.26 -4.85 -56.91
CA LYS A 8 7.87 -4.81 -56.39
C LYS A 8 7.58 -5.87 -55.33
N LYS A 9 8.23 -7.05 -55.42
CA LYS A 9 8.06 -8.09 -54.40
C LYS A 9 8.80 -7.77 -53.10
N ALA A 10 9.98 -7.14 -53.18
CA ALA A 10 10.72 -6.72 -52.00
C ALA A 10 10.02 -5.56 -51.25
N ALA A 11 9.44 -4.58 -51.98
CA ALA A 11 8.67 -3.50 -51.37
C ALA A 11 7.39 -4.00 -50.70
N LEU A 12 6.70 -4.97 -51.29
CA LEU A 12 5.50 -5.57 -50.68
C LEU A 12 5.80 -6.41 -49.45
N ALA A 13 6.92 -7.15 -49.46
CA ALA A 13 7.36 -7.92 -48.28
C ALA A 13 7.78 -7.00 -47.13
N LEU A 14 8.44 -5.86 -47.42
CA LEU A 14 8.81 -4.86 -46.41
C LEU A 14 7.59 -4.18 -45.79
N CYS A 15 6.56 -3.87 -46.58
CA CYS A 15 5.31 -3.30 -46.08
C CYS A 15 4.53 -4.28 -45.21
N ILE A 16 4.51 -5.57 -45.57
CA ILE A 16 3.84 -6.61 -44.75
C ILE A 16 4.59 -6.82 -43.43
N PHE A 17 5.92 -6.79 -43.43
CA PHE A 17 6.71 -6.91 -42.20
C PHE A 17 6.55 -5.69 -41.28
N ALA A 18 6.47 -4.48 -41.85
CA ALA A 18 6.18 -3.27 -41.08
C ALA A 18 4.75 -3.28 -40.48
N PHE A 19 3.77 -3.86 -41.19
CA PHE A 19 2.39 -3.97 -40.70
C PHE A 19 2.21 -5.04 -39.62
N ILE A 20 2.97 -6.14 -39.69
CA ILE A 20 2.97 -7.19 -38.65
C ILE A 20 3.67 -6.67 -37.37
N LEU A 21 4.71 -5.82 -37.49
CA LEU A 21 5.39 -5.23 -36.34
C LEU A 21 4.52 -4.18 -35.62
N SER A 22 3.60 -3.51 -36.33
CA SER A 22 2.66 -2.54 -35.74
C SER A 22 1.42 -3.18 -35.11
N ALA A 23 1.20 -4.48 -35.34
CA ALA A 23 0.07 -5.25 -34.78
C ALA A 23 0.41 -6.00 -33.47
N LEU A 24 1.68 -5.98 -33.04
CA LEU A 24 2.01 -6.43 -31.69
C LEU A 24 1.48 -5.37 -30.71
N PRO A 25 0.63 -5.74 -29.74
CA PRO A 25 0.30 -4.80 -28.68
C PRO A 25 1.61 -4.35 -28.07
N ALA A 26 1.84 -3.04 -28.06
CA ALA A 26 2.96 -2.48 -27.31
C ALA A 26 2.91 -3.11 -25.92
N PRO A 27 4.04 -3.64 -25.38
CA PRO A 27 4.06 -4.09 -24.02
C PRO A 27 3.54 -2.91 -23.20
N ASN A 28 2.44 -3.13 -22.49
CA ASN A 28 1.93 -2.15 -21.54
C ASN A 28 3.03 -2.06 -20.47
N LEU A 29 4.00 -1.16 -20.67
CA LEU A 29 5.00 -0.83 -19.67
C LEU A 29 4.19 -0.15 -18.55
N ALA A 30 3.57 -0.99 -17.71
CA ALA A 30 3.18 -0.54 -16.39
C ALA A 30 4.40 0.17 -15.81
N ALA A 31 4.25 1.41 -15.38
CA ALA A 31 5.32 2.14 -14.74
C ALA A 31 6.00 1.21 -13.74
N GLU A 32 7.34 1.15 -13.77
CA GLU A 32 8.13 0.31 -12.87
C GLU A 32 7.55 0.40 -11.45
N PRO A 33 7.20 -0.70 -10.81
CA PRO A 33 6.56 -0.69 -9.48
C PRO A 33 7.33 0.15 -8.44
N ALA A 34 8.64 0.28 -8.62
CA ALA A 34 9.52 1.09 -7.76
C ALA A 34 9.25 2.61 -7.87
N SER A 35 8.72 3.10 -9.00
CA SER A 35 8.44 4.53 -9.21
C SER A 35 7.03 4.94 -8.81
N GLN A 36 6.16 3.98 -8.51
CA GLN A 36 4.76 4.24 -8.18
C GLN A 36 4.60 4.67 -6.72
N THR A 37 3.76 5.70 -6.49
CA THR A 37 3.42 6.17 -5.14
C THR A 37 2.05 5.65 -4.71
N VAL A 38 1.89 5.47 -3.41
CA VAL A 38 0.61 5.18 -2.75
C VAL A 38 0.21 6.36 -1.87
N ARG A 39 -1.08 6.70 -1.86
CA ARG A 39 -1.68 7.67 -0.95
C ARG A 39 -2.41 6.93 0.15
N VAL A 40 -1.90 7.07 1.38
CA VAL A 40 -2.39 6.37 2.58
C VAL A 40 -3.11 7.37 3.48
N LYS A 41 -4.40 7.15 3.71
CA LYS A 41 -5.14 7.91 4.72
C LYS A 41 -4.71 7.44 6.11
N LEU A 42 -4.14 8.36 6.90
CA LEU A 42 -3.66 8.07 8.24
C LEU A 42 -4.74 8.30 9.30
N SER A 43 -4.76 7.44 10.30
CA SER A 43 -5.65 7.56 11.46
C SER A 43 -5.24 8.74 12.33
N THR A 44 -6.15 9.69 12.53
CA THR A 44 -5.94 10.93 13.31
C THR A 44 -6.72 10.96 14.62
N ASN A 45 -7.52 9.93 14.92
CA ASN A 45 -8.37 9.84 16.12
C ASN A 45 -9.25 11.07 16.31
N ASN A 46 -9.81 11.59 15.21
CA ASN A 46 -10.65 12.80 15.22
C ASN A 46 -9.94 14.04 15.80
N ALA A 47 -8.63 14.14 15.60
CA ALA A 47 -7.86 15.29 16.08
C ALA A 47 -8.22 16.58 15.32
N THR A 48 -8.28 17.68 16.04
CA THR A 48 -8.43 19.05 15.51
C THR A 48 -7.09 19.79 15.45
N ALA A 49 -6.06 19.22 16.10
CA ALA A 49 -4.68 19.68 16.04
C ALA A 49 -3.73 18.48 16.10
N ILE A 50 -2.67 18.49 15.29
CA ILE A 50 -1.68 17.41 15.19
C ILE A 50 -0.29 18.02 15.19
N ALA A 51 0.53 17.67 16.18
CA ALA A 51 1.94 18.05 16.21
C ALA A 51 2.75 17.10 15.32
N VAL A 52 3.49 17.66 14.38
CA VAL A 52 4.35 16.95 13.43
C VAL A 52 5.79 17.45 13.62
N SER A 53 6.71 16.58 14.01
CA SER A 53 8.13 16.91 14.01
C SER A 53 8.70 16.74 12.60
N VAL A 54 9.44 17.74 12.13
CA VAL A 54 10.05 17.80 10.81
C VAL A 54 11.54 17.49 10.93
N LYS A 55 12.01 16.46 10.24
CA LYS A 55 13.44 16.14 10.11
C LYS A 55 13.81 16.04 8.63
N GLY A 56 14.85 16.77 8.24
CA GLY A 56 15.25 16.92 6.84
C GLY A 56 14.56 18.10 6.17
N GLU A 57 14.77 18.23 4.88
CA GLU A 57 14.24 19.36 4.11
C GLU A 57 12.82 19.08 3.64
N TYR A 58 11.89 19.90 4.13
CA TYR A 58 10.49 19.94 3.72
C TYR A 58 10.08 21.37 3.41
N PHE A 59 9.10 21.54 2.54
CA PHE A 59 8.49 22.83 2.24
C PHE A 59 6.97 22.74 2.16
N ILE A 60 6.29 23.83 2.41
CA ILE A 60 4.84 23.96 2.22
C ILE A 60 4.63 24.30 0.74
N ARG A 61 4.02 23.37 -0.03
CA ARG A 61 3.83 23.52 -1.49
C ARG A 61 3.05 24.78 -1.84
N GLU A 62 2.01 25.10 -1.08
CA GLU A 62 1.07 26.16 -1.38
C GLU A 62 1.72 27.57 -1.37
N CYS A 63 2.79 27.75 -0.61
CA CYS A 63 3.53 29.03 -0.54
C CYS A 63 5.02 28.92 -0.84
N GLY A 64 5.54 27.71 -1.12
CA GLY A 64 6.96 27.49 -1.41
C GLY A 64 7.90 27.67 -0.21
N LEU A 65 7.36 27.84 1.01
CA LEU A 65 8.17 28.09 2.20
C LEU A 65 8.89 26.82 2.63
N VAL A 66 10.22 26.86 2.68
CA VAL A 66 11.04 25.80 3.28
C VAL A 66 10.85 25.81 4.79
N LEU A 67 10.54 24.65 5.34
CA LEU A 67 10.27 24.50 6.77
C LEU A 67 11.56 24.51 7.58
N PRO A 68 11.63 25.31 8.65
CA PRO A 68 12.67 25.17 9.62
C PRO A 68 12.53 23.83 10.37
N SER A 69 13.65 23.27 10.86
CA SER A 69 13.62 22.11 11.72
C SER A 69 12.85 22.40 13.02
N GLY A 70 12.06 21.45 13.48
CA GLY A 70 11.29 21.62 14.71
C GLY A 70 9.92 20.94 14.66
N THR A 71 9.01 21.43 15.48
CA THR A 71 7.64 20.93 15.55
C THR A 71 6.70 21.89 14.84
N LEU A 72 5.92 21.37 13.90
CA LEU A 72 4.84 22.04 13.22
C LEU A 72 3.51 21.50 13.76
N THR A 73 2.63 22.38 14.23
CA THR A 73 1.27 22.01 14.60
C THR A 73 0.33 22.31 13.42
N LEU A 74 -0.26 21.28 12.87
CA LEU A 74 -1.36 21.37 11.92
C LEU A 74 -2.64 21.55 12.72
N ARG A 75 -3.36 22.65 12.55
CA ARG A 75 -4.55 23.02 13.35
C ARG A 75 -5.72 23.37 12.45
N SER A 76 -6.87 22.75 12.69
CA SER A 76 -8.13 23.13 12.07
C SER A 76 -8.62 24.47 12.59
N ASN A 77 -9.06 25.35 11.70
CA ASN A 77 -9.64 26.66 12.06
C ASN A 77 -11.17 26.63 12.14
N PHE A 78 -11.81 25.46 12.00
CA PHE A 78 -13.26 25.24 12.05
C PHE A 78 -14.09 25.99 11.00
N ASN A 79 -13.44 26.69 10.06
CA ASN A 79 -14.05 27.40 8.93
C ASN A 79 -13.75 26.71 7.58
N GLY A 80 -13.26 25.45 7.65
CA GLY A 80 -12.83 24.67 6.48
C GLY A 80 -11.35 24.85 6.11
N THR A 81 -10.63 25.79 6.78
CA THR A 81 -9.19 25.98 6.57
C THR A 81 -8.37 25.30 7.64
N ILE A 82 -7.08 25.09 7.35
CA ILE A 82 -6.07 24.50 8.23
C ILE A 82 -4.83 25.38 8.28
N SER A 83 -4.28 25.57 9.48
CA SER A 83 -3.05 26.34 9.70
C SER A 83 -1.88 25.42 9.99
N ALA A 84 -0.70 25.82 9.51
CA ALA A 84 0.60 25.27 9.85
C ALA A 84 1.33 26.21 10.80
N VAL A 85 1.43 25.85 12.07
CA VAL A 85 1.98 26.70 13.14
C VAL A 85 3.27 26.09 13.64
N HIS A 86 4.40 26.78 13.44
CA HIS A 86 5.70 26.34 13.94
C HIS A 86 5.90 26.74 15.39
N SER A 87 6.50 25.86 16.20
CA SER A 87 6.69 26.06 17.63
C SER A 87 7.47 27.33 18.01
N THR A 88 8.36 27.80 17.13
CA THR A 88 9.21 28.97 17.37
C THR A 88 8.75 30.21 16.57
N TYR A 89 8.27 30.00 15.33
CA TYR A 89 8.02 31.09 14.38
C TYR A 89 6.53 31.46 14.24
N GLY A 90 5.64 30.78 14.97
CA GLY A 90 4.21 31.01 14.89
C GLY A 90 3.58 30.44 13.60
N GLU A 91 2.48 31.06 13.16
CA GLU A 91 1.76 30.62 11.96
C GLU A 91 2.59 30.90 10.70
N LEU A 92 2.92 29.85 9.97
CA LEU A 92 3.68 29.92 8.73
C LEU A 92 2.78 29.94 7.49
N TYR A 93 1.61 29.33 7.59
CA TYR A 93 0.66 29.25 6.49
C TYR A 93 -0.74 28.90 7.02
N SER A 94 -1.77 29.40 6.34
CA SER A 94 -3.16 29.01 6.54
C SER A 94 -3.89 28.96 5.19
N GLY A 95 -4.70 27.92 4.96
CA GLY A 95 -5.43 27.72 3.71
C GLY A 95 -6.28 26.46 3.74
N ASP A 96 -6.85 26.07 2.60
CA ASP A 96 -7.72 24.88 2.48
C ASP A 96 -6.97 23.57 2.71
N THR A 97 -5.69 23.54 2.35
CA THR A 97 -4.77 22.41 2.53
C THR A 97 -3.40 22.89 2.99
N VAL A 98 -2.69 22.03 3.71
CA VAL A 98 -1.26 22.15 3.99
C VAL A 98 -0.58 20.92 3.41
N SER A 99 0.27 21.11 2.39
CA SER A 99 1.02 20.03 1.76
C SER A 99 2.50 20.14 2.13
N LEU A 100 2.95 19.23 3.00
CA LEU A 100 4.37 19.13 3.38
C LEU A 100 5.08 18.23 2.37
N MET A 101 5.88 18.85 1.52
CA MET A 101 6.55 18.22 0.39
C MET A 101 8.05 18.15 0.62
N ARG A 102 8.69 17.19 -0.01
CA ARG A 102 10.16 17.06 -0.07
C ARG A 102 10.61 16.72 -1.49
N THR A 103 11.82 17.08 -1.85
CA THR A 103 12.42 16.80 -3.17
C THR A 103 13.18 15.49 -3.20
N ASP A 104 13.93 15.20 -2.13
CA ASP A 104 14.67 13.95 -1.99
C ASP A 104 13.82 12.91 -1.24
N MET A 105 13.43 11.85 -1.95
CA MET A 105 12.59 10.77 -1.41
C MET A 105 13.39 9.69 -0.67
N GLN A 106 14.72 9.77 -0.64
CA GLN A 106 15.54 8.78 0.07
C GLN A 106 15.21 8.74 1.57
N PRO A 107 15.12 7.56 2.20
CA PRO A 107 14.82 7.44 3.64
C PRO A 107 15.80 8.20 4.54
N SER A 108 17.07 8.28 4.12
CA SER A 108 18.13 9.00 4.85
C SER A 108 17.98 10.53 4.83
N ALA A 109 17.28 11.09 3.83
CA ALA A 109 17.14 12.53 3.66
C ALA A 109 16.18 13.18 4.68
N GLY A 110 15.36 12.39 5.37
CA GLY A 110 14.49 12.89 6.44
C GLY A 110 13.14 12.20 6.52
N TYR A 111 12.33 12.64 7.47
CA TYR A 111 10.99 12.11 7.72
C TYR A 111 10.14 13.12 8.50
N LEU A 112 8.83 12.91 8.46
CA LEU A 112 7.88 13.57 9.36
C LEU A 112 7.52 12.58 10.48
N SER A 113 7.38 13.04 11.72
CA SER A 113 6.93 12.15 12.78
C SER A 113 5.78 12.73 13.59
N PHE A 114 4.78 11.89 13.86
CA PHE A 114 3.68 12.15 14.78
C PHE A 114 3.20 10.82 15.38
N ASN A 115 2.59 10.86 16.55
CA ASN A 115 2.13 9.67 17.28
C ASN A 115 3.24 8.60 17.41
N SER A 116 4.47 9.04 17.71
CA SER A 116 5.67 8.18 17.87
C SER A 116 6.04 7.36 16.63
N ARG A 117 5.54 7.71 15.44
CA ARG A 117 5.83 7.05 14.17
C ARG A 117 6.51 8.01 13.21
N ARG A 118 7.36 7.46 12.34
CA ARG A 118 8.06 8.21 11.28
C ARG A 118 7.46 7.90 9.94
N TYR A 119 7.16 8.92 9.16
CA TYR A 119 6.58 8.81 7.83
C TYR A 119 7.52 9.40 6.79
N LEU A 120 7.86 8.61 5.79
CA LEU A 120 8.61 9.05 4.61
C LEU A 120 7.63 9.70 3.60
N GLY A 121 8.19 10.38 2.58
CA GLY A 121 7.39 10.95 1.50
C GLY A 121 6.71 12.26 1.88
N HIS A 122 5.58 12.54 1.24
CA HIS A 122 4.80 13.77 1.39
C HIS A 122 3.66 13.58 2.39
N LEU A 123 3.19 14.67 2.98
CA LEU A 123 2.03 14.65 3.88
C LEU A 123 1.07 15.77 3.47
N TYR A 124 -0.16 15.39 3.18
CA TYR A 124 -1.26 16.30 2.88
C TYR A 124 -2.20 16.35 4.06
N ALA A 125 -2.53 17.56 4.49
CA ALA A 125 -3.46 17.81 5.59
C ALA A 125 -4.57 18.73 5.13
N ARG A 126 -5.81 18.43 5.53
CA ARG A 126 -6.96 19.31 5.34
C ARG A 126 -7.92 19.24 6.53
N ALA A 127 -8.64 20.31 6.81
CA ALA A 127 -9.75 20.29 7.73
C ALA A 127 -10.99 19.72 7.03
N LEU A 128 -11.69 18.82 7.70
CA LEU A 128 -13.01 18.32 7.28
C LEU A 128 -14.11 19.28 7.78
N SER A 129 -15.31 19.18 7.23
CA SER A 129 -16.49 19.94 7.71
C SER A 129 -16.83 19.70 9.17
N SER A 130 -16.44 18.54 9.72
CA SER A 130 -16.54 18.21 11.15
C SER A 130 -15.52 18.95 12.04
N GLY A 131 -14.57 19.70 11.45
CA GLY A 131 -13.44 20.30 12.15
C GLY A 131 -12.27 19.35 12.42
N TYR A 132 -12.41 18.06 12.14
CA TYR A 132 -11.30 17.10 12.28
C TYR A 132 -10.30 17.21 11.12
N ILE A 133 -9.06 16.83 11.39
CA ILE A 133 -7.99 16.85 10.38
C ILE A 133 -7.92 15.49 9.69
N GLN A 134 -7.96 15.49 8.37
CA GLN A 134 -7.59 14.36 7.55
C GLN A 134 -6.12 14.50 7.15
N LEU A 135 -5.34 13.44 7.37
CA LEU A 135 -3.97 13.31 6.87
C LEU A 135 -3.91 12.24 5.79
N VAL A 136 -3.15 12.53 4.73
CA VAL A 136 -2.81 11.57 3.67
C VAL A 136 -1.31 11.59 3.47
N ASN A 137 -0.65 10.46 3.66
CA ASN A 137 0.76 10.27 3.37
C ASN A 137 0.91 9.74 1.94
N GLU A 138 1.59 10.47 1.07
CA GLU A 138 1.97 10.00 -0.26
C GLU A 138 3.44 9.57 -0.24
N VAL A 139 3.68 8.33 -0.57
CA VAL A 139 4.97 7.69 -0.38
C VAL A 139 5.25 6.68 -1.50
N PRO A 140 6.52 6.49 -1.96
CA PRO A 140 6.87 5.40 -2.84
C PRO A 140 6.41 4.05 -2.28
N VAL A 141 5.91 3.16 -3.14
CA VAL A 141 5.38 1.85 -2.73
C VAL A 141 6.42 1.05 -1.93
N ALA A 142 7.71 1.09 -2.31
CA ALA A 142 8.77 0.44 -1.52
C ALA A 142 8.81 0.94 -0.07
N HIS A 143 8.79 2.25 0.12
CA HIS A 143 8.84 2.85 1.46
C HIS A 143 7.56 2.63 2.29
N TYR A 144 6.42 2.52 1.62
CA TYR A 144 5.16 2.07 2.23
C TYR A 144 5.29 0.64 2.76
N LEU A 145 5.83 -0.27 1.95
CA LEU A 145 6.00 -1.67 2.32
C LEU A 145 6.95 -1.87 3.51
N TYR A 146 7.95 -1.01 3.73
CA TYR A 146 8.75 -1.06 4.95
C TYR A 146 7.91 -0.93 6.22
N GLY A 147 6.84 -0.13 6.17
CA GLY A 147 5.95 0.07 7.31
C GLY A 147 4.79 -0.92 7.39
N VAL A 148 4.48 -1.63 6.30
CA VAL A 148 3.45 -2.69 6.27
C VAL A 148 4.07 -4.02 6.67
N VAL A 149 5.09 -4.50 5.95
CA VAL A 149 5.68 -5.82 6.17
C VAL A 149 6.21 -5.96 7.59
N ALA A 150 6.82 -4.92 8.15
CA ALA A 150 7.31 -4.91 9.53
C ALA A 150 6.22 -5.03 10.60
N TYR A 151 4.97 -4.81 10.22
CA TYR A 151 3.83 -4.92 11.12
C TYR A 151 3.06 -6.22 10.94
N GLU A 152 3.03 -6.74 9.70
CA GLU A 152 2.42 -8.04 9.39
C GLU A 152 3.31 -9.20 9.86
N MET A 153 4.63 -9.01 9.85
CA MET A 153 5.61 -10.03 10.22
C MET A 153 6.74 -9.47 11.09
N ASN A 154 7.25 -10.29 12.01
CA ASN A 154 8.41 -9.91 12.80
C ASN A 154 9.67 -9.80 11.92
N ASN A 155 10.45 -8.71 12.08
CA ASN A 155 11.70 -8.48 11.35
C ASN A 155 12.74 -9.63 11.50
N LEU A 156 12.60 -10.46 12.53
CA LEU A 156 13.50 -11.60 12.79
C LEU A 156 13.06 -12.90 12.10
N TYR A 157 11.97 -12.88 11.34
CA TYR A 157 11.53 -14.05 10.57
C TYR A 157 12.49 -14.34 9.42
N PRO A 158 12.51 -15.58 8.89
CA PRO A 158 13.34 -15.94 7.75
C PRO A 158 13.14 -14.98 6.59
N LEU A 159 14.25 -14.59 5.94
CA LEU A 159 14.23 -13.58 4.87
C LEU A 159 13.28 -13.95 3.74
N ASP A 160 13.20 -15.24 3.37
CA ASP A 160 12.32 -15.69 2.30
C ASP A 160 10.83 -15.58 2.68
N ALA A 161 10.48 -15.74 3.95
CA ALA A 161 9.13 -15.47 4.44
C ALA A 161 8.79 -13.99 4.35
N LEU A 162 9.73 -13.10 4.74
CA LEU A 162 9.58 -11.65 4.61
C LEU A 162 9.46 -11.23 3.13
N LYS A 163 10.21 -11.87 2.21
CA LYS A 163 10.11 -11.65 0.76
C LYS A 163 8.74 -12.04 0.22
N ALA A 164 8.24 -13.21 0.60
CA ALA A 164 6.90 -13.66 0.19
C ALA A 164 5.82 -12.68 0.64
N GLN A 165 5.87 -12.22 1.89
CA GLN A 165 4.95 -11.21 2.42
C GLN A 165 5.09 -9.88 1.69
N ALA A 166 6.31 -9.45 1.36
CA ALA A 166 6.55 -8.20 0.62
C ALA A 166 5.92 -8.25 -0.78
N ILE A 167 6.06 -9.38 -1.51
CA ILE A 167 5.45 -9.58 -2.82
C ILE A 167 3.92 -9.59 -2.73
N ALA A 168 3.34 -10.28 -1.74
CA ALA A 168 1.90 -10.32 -1.52
C ALA A 168 1.34 -8.92 -1.19
N ALA A 169 1.92 -8.24 -0.20
CA ALA A 169 1.50 -6.91 0.23
C ALA A 169 1.63 -5.87 -0.89
N LYS A 170 2.71 -5.97 -1.70
CA LYS A 170 2.90 -5.12 -2.87
C LYS A 170 1.84 -5.36 -3.94
N SER A 171 1.57 -6.62 -4.26
CA SER A 171 0.55 -6.98 -5.25
C SER A 171 -0.82 -6.47 -4.82
N TYR A 172 -1.16 -6.59 -3.54
CA TYR A 172 -2.40 -6.04 -2.99
C TYR A 172 -2.49 -4.52 -3.20
N VAL A 173 -1.51 -3.75 -2.73
CA VAL A 173 -1.59 -2.27 -2.82
C VAL A 173 -1.55 -1.77 -4.25
N LEU A 174 -0.78 -2.41 -5.14
CA LEU A 174 -0.72 -2.04 -6.56
C LEU A 174 -2.05 -2.29 -7.28
N SER A 175 -2.77 -3.37 -6.95
CA SER A 175 -4.11 -3.62 -7.50
C SER A 175 -5.09 -2.53 -7.06
N ILE A 176 -5.06 -2.11 -5.79
CA ILE A 176 -5.91 -1.03 -5.27
C ILE A 176 -5.59 0.33 -5.93
N ILE A 177 -4.31 0.63 -6.17
CA ILE A 177 -3.90 1.85 -6.89
C ILE A 177 -4.46 1.82 -8.32
N ALA A 178 -4.38 0.67 -9.00
CA ALA A 178 -4.89 0.51 -10.37
C ALA A 178 -6.41 0.66 -10.44
N GLU A 179 -7.15 0.23 -9.41
CA GLU A 179 -8.61 0.39 -9.32
C GLU A 179 -9.03 1.85 -9.04
N LYS A 180 -8.21 2.62 -8.32
CA LYS A 180 -8.57 3.96 -7.82
C LYS A 180 -7.49 5.01 -8.13
N PRO A 181 -7.00 5.15 -9.37
CA PRO A 181 -5.82 5.97 -9.69
C PRO A 181 -5.98 7.45 -9.30
N ASN A 182 -7.19 7.99 -9.38
CA ASN A 182 -7.50 9.40 -9.12
C ASN A 182 -8.13 9.65 -7.72
N ALA A 183 -8.17 8.65 -6.85
CA ALA A 183 -8.74 8.83 -5.51
C ALA A 183 -7.87 9.79 -4.67
N SER A 184 -8.48 10.53 -3.75
CA SER A 184 -7.74 11.39 -2.82
C SER A 184 -6.80 10.59 -1.90
N TYR A 185 -7.13 9.34 -1.63
CA TYR A 185 -6.26 8.32 -1.05
C TYR A 185 -6.65 6.93 -1.62
N HIS A 186 -5.70 6.02 -1.69
CA HIS A 186 -5.91 4.67 -2.20
C HIS A 186 -6.35 3.71 -1.09
N ILE A 187 -5.76 3.84 0.09
CA ILE A 187 -5.83 2.86 1.18
C ILE A 187 -5.80 3.55 2.55
N GLY A 188 -6.36 2.91 3.57
CA GLY A 188 -6.20 3.30 4.97
C GLY A 188 -4.99 2.66 5.64
N ASP A 189 -4.69 3.06 6.88
CA ASP A 189 -3.54 2.59 7.67
C ASP A 189 -3.92 1.54 8.74
N THR A 190 -5.11 0.94 8.62
CA THR A 190 -5.67 0.00 9.60
C THR A 190 -5.87 -1.40 9.01
N SER A 191 -6.24 -2.37 9.85
CA SER A 191 -6.55 -3.75 9.44
C SER A 191 -7.75 -3.89 8.48
N ALA A 192 -8.52 -2.81 8.26
CA ALA A 192 -9.55 -2.81 7.21
C ALA A 192 -8.95 -2.89 5.79
N ASP A 193 -7.68 -2.51 5.66
CA ASP A 193 -6.87 -2.59 4.43
C ASP A 193 -5.55 -3.29 4.78
N GLN A 194 -4.46 -2.53 4.92
CA GLN A 194 -3.14 -3.01 5.37
C GLN A 194 -2.67 -2.13 6.53
N VAL A 195 -2.21 -2.75 7.62
CA VAL A 195 -1.71 -2.00 8.78
C VAL A 195 -0.41 -1.29 8.41
N TYR A 196 -0.44 0.03 8.34
CA TYR A 196 0.72 0.86 8.00
C TYR A 196 1.15 1.70 9.21
N LYS A 197 2.36 1.47 9.71
CA LYS A 197 2.88 2.15 10.91
C LYS A 197 4.09 3.05 10.64
N GLY A 198 4.33 3.36 9.36
CA GLY A 198 5.45 4.20 8.94
C GLY A 198 6.79 3.45 8.95
N TYR A 199 7.88 4.20 8.88
CA TYR A 199 9.23 3.71 8.64
C TYR A 199 10.03 3.55 9.94
N ASN A 200 10.75 2.43 10.05
CA ASN A 200 11.76 2.21 11.09
C ASN A 200 13.04 1.65 10.46
N SER A 201 14.12 2.42 10.50
CA SER A 201 15.42 2.04 9.93
C SER A 201 16.09 0.82 10.59
N SER A 202 15.63 0.40 11.77
CA SER A 202 16.16 -0.79 12.46
C SER A 202 15.59 -2.11 11.93
N TYR A 203 14.56 -2.06 11.09
CA TYR A 203 13.95 -3.25 10.48
C TYR A 203 14.69 -3.65 9.19
N THR A 204 15.98 -3.97 9.33
CA THR A 204 16.90 -4.19 8.20
C THR A 204 16.52 -5.37 7.33
N ASN A 205 16.05 -6.48 7.92
CA ASN A 205 15.65 -7.66 7.15
C ASN A 205 14.36 -7.40 6.34
N VAL A 206 13.43 -6.62 6.90
CA VAL A 206 12.23 -6.20 6.17
C VAL A 206 12.61 -5.27 5.01
N ILE A 207 13.52 -4.32 5.22
CA ILE A 207 14.00 -3.41 4.17
C ILE A 207 14.66 -4.23 3.05
N GLU A 208 15.55 -5.16 3.39
CA GLU A 208 16.20 -6.06 2.44
C GLU A 208 15.19 -6.92 1.67
N ALA A 209 14.21 -7.49 2.35
CA ALA A 209 13.17 -8.30 1.72
C ALA A 209 12.36 -7.49 0.69
N VAL A 210 11.96 -6.27 1.03
CA VAL A 210 11.22 -5.38 0.13
C VAL A 210 12.09 -4.97 -1.06
N ASP A 211 13.31 -4.51 -0.81
CA ASP A 211 14.21 -4.01 -1.87
C ASP A 211 14.59 -5.10 -2.86
N SER A 212 14.91 -6.30 -2.35
CA SER A 212 15.28 -7.43 -3.20
C SER A 212 14.13 -8.00 -4.03
N THR A 213 12.88 -7.70 -3.70
CA THR A 213 11.69 -8.18 -4.41
C THR A 213 10.90 -7.05 -5.10
N ILE A 214 11.47 -5.85 -5.20
CA ILE A 214 10.71 -4.66 -5.63
C ILE A 214 10.14 -4.79 -7.07
N SER A 215 10.79 -5.54 -7.95
CA SER A 215 10.32 -5.80 -9.30
C SER A 215 9.32 -6.95 -9.42
N GLU A 216 9.08 -7.73 -8.36
CA GLU A 216 8.24 -8.92 -8.39
C GLU A 216 6.80 -8.61 -7.98
N VAL A 217 5.82 -9.12 -8.71
CA VAL A 217 4.38 -9.02 -8.40
C VAL A 217 3.66 -10.32 -8.73
N LEU A 218 2.58 -10.60 -8.03
CA LEU A 218 1.68 -11.70 -8.37
C LEU A 218 0.70 -11.25 -9.46
N THR A 219 0.58 -12.05 -10.50
CA THR A 219 -0.33 -11.76 -11.61
C THR A 219 -1.24 -12.95 -11.93
N VAL A 220 -2.43 -12.65 -12.41
CA VAL A 220 -3.37 -13.61 -12.96
C VAL A 220 -3.98 -13.06 -14.23
N ASN A 221 -3.97 -13.84 -15.32
CA ASN A 221 -4.51 -13.42 -16.62
C ASN A 221 -3.95 -12.04 -17.09
N GLY A 222 -2.64 -11.79 -16.84
CA GLY A 222 -1.95 -10.55 -17.22
C GLY A 222 -2.31 -9.31 -16.38
N ARG A 223 -3.02 -9.48 -15.27
CA ARG A 223 -3.35 -8.41 -14.32
C ARG A 223 -2.71 -8.68 -12.96
N ILE A 224 -2.37 -7.63 -12.23
CA ILE A 224 -1.87 -7.75 -10.86
C ILE A 224 -2.98 -8.34 -9.99
N LEU A 225 -2.64 -9.38 -9.23
CA LEU A 225 -3.55 -10.04 -8.30
C LEU A 225 -3.75 -9.19 -7.05
N THR A 226 -5.00 -9.00 -6.62
CA THR A 226 -5.31 -8.48 -5.28
C THR A 226 -5.04 -9.59 -4.28
N ALA A 227 -3.77 -9.71 -3.86
CA ALA A 227 -3.30 -10.81 -3.03
C ALA A 227 -3.76 -10.61 -1.58
N TYR A 228 -4.85 -11.25 -1.19
CA TYR A 228 -5.31 -11.28 0.20
C TYR A 228 -4.44 -12.22 1.03
N TYR A 229 -4.21 -11.87 2.29
CA TYR A 229 -3.46 -12.67 3.25
C TYR A 229 -4.02 -12.51 4.66
N SER A 230 -3.73 -13.46 5.53
CA SER A 230 -4.16 -13.46 6.93
C SER A 230 -3.07 -14.07 7.82
N ALA A 231 -3.13 -13.82 9.12
CA ALA A 231 -2.19 -14.37 10.10
C ALA A 231 -2.39 -15.90 10.28
N SER A 232 -3.61 -16.39 10.09
CA SER A 232 -3.99 -17.81 10.16
C SER A 232 -5.11 -18.08 9.18
N ASN A 233 -5.13 -19.29 8.61
CA ASN A 233 -6.18 -19.77 7.72
C ASN A 233 -7.00 -20.92 8.34
N GLY A 234 -6.70 -21.30 9.60
CA GLY A 234 -7.37 -22.37 10.30
C GLY A 234 -7.03 -23.78 9.80
N GLY A 235 -5.99 -23.92 8.98
CA GLY A 235 -5.51 -25.18 8.43
C GLY A 235 -5.99 -25.48 7.01
N GLU A 236 -6.79 -24.59 6.41
CA GLU A 236 -7.21 -24.67 5.03
C GLU A 236 -7.40 -23.27 4.46
N THR A 237 -6.78 -22.99 3.31
CA THR A 237 -6.99 -21.72 2.61
C THR A 237 -8.40 -21.66 2.04
N THR A 238 -8.89 -20.46 1.76
CA THR A 238 -10.19 -20.27 1.12
C THR A 238 -10.07 -19.35 -0.09
N VAL A 239 -11.14 -19.26 -0.87
CA VAL A 239 -11.23 -18.37 -2.03
C VAL A 239 -12.08 -17.13 -1.70
N PRO A 240 -11.83 -15.98 -2.37
CA PRO A 240 -12.51 -14.72 -2.08
C PRO A 240 -14.04 -14.78 -2.11
N SER A 241 -14.64 -15.55 -3.03
CA SER A 241 -16.09 -15.70 -3.11
C SER A 241 -16.71 -16.38 -1.88
N THR A 242 -15.94 -17.26 -1.21
CA THR A 242 -16.34 -17.89 0.04
C THR A 242 -16.10 -16.97 1.23
N ALA A 243 -14.94 -16.30 1.30
CA ALA A 243 -14.60 -15.39 2.38
C ALA A 243 -15.52 -14.16 2.44
N TRP A 244 -15.91 -13.64 1.27
CA TRP A 244 -16.78 -12.44 1.14
C TRP A 244 -17.94 -12.69 0.15
N PRO A 245 -18.94 -13.50 0.50
CA PRO A 245 -20.00 -13.90 -0.45
C PRO A 245 -20.83 -12.72 -0.99
N SER A 246 -20.88 -11.61 -0.25
CA SER A 246 -21.57 -10.39 -0.69
C SER A 246 -20.76 -9.53 -1.67
N LYS A 247 -19.44 -9.79 -1.84
CA LYS A 247 -18.56 -9.07 -2.74
C LYS A 247 -18.37 -9.90 -4.01
N LYS A 248 -18.48 -9.26 -5.17
CA LYS A 248 -18.23 -9.92 -6.48
C LYS A 248 -16.73 -9.91 -6.78
N ILE A 249 -15.94 -10.69 -6.02
CA ILE A 249 -14.50 -10.84 -6.19
C ILE A 249 -14.25 -12.13 -6.97
N SER A 250 -13.33 -12.10 -7.94
CA SER A 250 -12.93 -13.28 -8.72
C SER A 250 -12.07 -14.21 -7.89
N ASP A 251 -12.30 -15.51 -7.99
CA ASP A 251 -11.46 -16.55 -7.38
C ASP A 251 -10.21 -16.90 -8.22
N ALA A 252 -10.05 -16.30 -9.39
CA ALA A 252 -8.90 -16.56 -10.24
C ALA A 252 -7.59 -16.19 -9.52
N GLY A 253 -6.65 -17.13 -9.48
CA GLY A 253 -5.38 -17.02 -8.76
C GLY A 253 -5.43 -17.46 -7.30
N PHE A 254 -6.60 -17.91 -6.81
CA PHE A 254 -6.76 -18.46 -5.46
C PHE A 254 -7.16 -19.94 -5.55
N ALA A 255 -6.77 -20.71 -4.53
CA ALA A 255 -7.14 -22.11 -4.42
C ALA A 255 -7.43 -22.49 -2.96
N VAL A 256 -8.35 -23.42 -2.78
CA VAL A 256 -8.53 -24.10 -1.50
C VAL A 256 -7.43 -25.14 -1.38
N ALA A 257 -6.62 -25.07 -0.33
CA ALA A 257 -5.54 -26.00 -0.05
C ALA A 257 -5.38 -26.24 1.44
N LEU A 258 -5.07 -27.47 1.83
CA LEU A 258 -4.76 -27.80 3.22
C LEU A 258 -3.43 -27.17 3.65
N ASP A 259 -3.42 -26.58 4.83
CA ASP A 259 -2.23 -26.04 5.50
C ASP A 259 -2.02 -26.71 6.87
N PRO A 260 -1.33 -27.87 6.90
CA PRO A 260 -1.09 -28.57 8.15
C PRO A 260 -0.14 -27.82 9.09
N TYR A 261 0.62 -26.85 8.59
CA TYR A 261 1.55 -26.07 9.42
C TYR A 261 0.81 -25.08 10.30
N ASP A 262 -0.28 -24.48 9.82
CA ASP A 262 -1.10 -23.58 10.62
C ASP A 262 -1.78 -24.31 11.78
N THR A 263 -2.37 -25.49 11.54
CA THR A 263 -2.98 -26.31 12.60
C THR A 263 -1.98 -26.90 13.58
N ALA A 264 -0.73 -27.10 13.17
CA ALA A 264 0.36 -27.56 14.02
C ALA A 264 0.98 -26.42 14.86
N ASN A 265 0.72 -25.16 14.51
CA ASN A 265 1.26 -24.00 15.21
C ASN A 265 0.67 -23.89 16.62
N SER A 266 1.52 -23.97 17.65
CA SER A 266 1.10 -23.85 19.06
C SER A 266 0.57 -22.46 19.43
N LEU A 267 0.85 -21.43 18.62
CA LEU A 267 0.36 -20.07 18.81
C LEU A 267 -1.00 -19.83 18.16
N SER A 268 -1.48 -20.75 17.31
CA SER A 268 -2.83 -20.70 16.75
C SER A 268 -3.83 -20.93 17.88
N LEU A 269 -4.71 -19.96 18.11
CA LEU A 269 -5.81 -20.10 19.07
C LEU A 269 -6.79 -21.14 18.55
N LYS A 270 -7.09 -22.12 19.38
CA LYS A 270 -8.05 -23.19 19.09
C LYS A 270 -9.14 -23.15 20.13
N GLU A 271 -10.36 -22.88 19.72
CA GLU A 271 -11.52 -22.93 20.57
C GLU A 271 -12.48 -24.02 20.09
N THR A 272 -12.97 -24.83 21.01
CA THR A 272 -14.01 -25.83 20.70
C THR A 272 -15.36 -25.25 21.03
N VAL A 273 -16.16 -24.98 20.02
CA VAL A 273 -17.55 -24.55 20.20
C VAL A 273 -18.46 -25.76 20.02
N THR A 274 -19.28 -26.06 21.04
CA THR A 274 -20.32 -27.08 20.94
C THR A 274 -21.64 -26.40 20.55
N ILE A 275 -22.13 -26.72 19.36
CA ILE A 275 -23.40 -26.19 18.87
C ILE A 275 -24.49 -27.23 19.18
N PRO A 276 -25.46 -26.92 20.09
CA PRO A 276 -26.59 -27.79 20.30
C PRO A 276 -27.48 -27.77 19.06
N ILE A 277 -27.73 -28.94 18.47
CA ILE A 277 -28.74 -29.12 17.43
C ILE A 277 -30.06 -29.51 18.09
N ASN A 278 -31.18 -29.03 17.52
CA ASN A 278 -32.52 -29.42 17.97
C ASN A 278 -32.73 -30.92 17.69
N GLY A 279 -32.35 -31.78 18.64
CA GLY A 279 -32.40 -33.24 18.53
C GLY A 279 -31.32 -33.95 19.37
N PRO A 280 -31.27 -35.28 19.41
CA PRO A 280 -30.24 -36.02 20.13
C PRO A 280 -28.93 -36.01 19.33
N GLY A 281 -28.18 -34.96 19.43
CA GLY A 281 -26.86 -34.81 18.81
C GLY A 281 -26.24 -33.47 19.11
N GLN A 282 -24.92 -33.43 19.07
CA GLN A 282 -24.12 -32.18 19.15
C GLN A 282 -23.13 -32.17 18.03
N ILE A 283 -22.97 -31.00 17.38
CA ILE A 283 -21.90 -30.76 16.45
C ILE A 283 -20.83 -29.95 17.21
N SER A 284 -19.63 -30.52 17.32
CA SER A 284 -18.46 -29.81 17.83
C SER A 284 -17.59 -29.38 16.66
N GLN A 285 -17.34 -28.12 16.56
CA GLN A 285 -16.42 -27.54 15.56
C GLN A 285 -15.28 -26.85 16.29
N GLN A 286 -14.05 -27.13 15.87
CA GLN A 286 -12.90 -26.36 16.31
C GLN A 286 -12.87 -25.04 15.49
N LEU A 287 -12.90 -23.95 16.20
CA LEU A 287 -12.72 -22.62 15.62
C LEU A 287 -11.27 -22.17 15.84
N TYR A 288 -10.69 -21.59 14.82
CA TYR A 288 -9.37 -20.97 14.86
C TYR A 288 -9.58 -19.47 14.84
N ASP A 289 -9.10 -18.78 15.87
CA ASP A 289 -9.14 -17.33 15.92
C ASP A 289 -7.92 -16.77 15.20
N SER A 290 -8.18 -15.82 14.29
CA SER A 290 -7.17 -15.11 13.47
C SER A 290 -6.75 -13.78 14.09
N SER A 291 -6.90 -13.60 15.41
CA SER A 291 -6.56 -12.35 16.11
C SER A 291 -5.07 -12.03 16.14
#